data_443b7b460e6085992a4af82dfa6761e1
#
_entry.id   443b7b460e6085992a4af82dfa6761e1
#
_cell.length_a   1.000
_cell.length_b   1.000
_cell.length_c   1.000
_cell.angle_alpha   90.00
_cell.angle_beta   90.00
_cell.angle_gamma   90.00
#
_symmetry.space_group_name_H-M   'P 1'
#
loop_
_entity.id
_entity.type
_entity.pdbx_description
1 polymer ?
#
loop_
_entity_poly.entity_id
_entity_poly.type
_entity_poly.pdbx_seq_one_letter_code
_entity_poly.pdbx_strand_id
1 'polypeptide(L)'
;MNRVYKIVWSKAKNAYVVTSELAKNHTKSASGKAVKAALAAAVGMGLLMGGYTASAADNTPGAGSGVAVGTGSSAPKEENVAVGKGATIKYSSGASAATGDVAVGSDAVIDNYASQGGSIAIGKNAKIENMTGKQESLFALGQTTYHSGNFWGTLQIPDNPENVAGSIAIGDNTYARTGSIMIGSHNYRGDIGDQSVDTSKTKDYGVNINATTLGTNSFNQGAFSTVSGAYSIISGKYDGSGFSSHVGQNFGATITGSLNSIESATASSRYSGIANSIVGTANRTFNSNGSLIFGAGNEITNSITSITAPSDGGSSAKELSDKLRTAVKNSNSGGATLAIGGGNTADWTQLSQIIGVNNTLKGESGAISKFNMIDGYKNTVTKAEHVSVIGSENTVENSKSQTVIGDSNK
;
A
#
# COMPACT_ATOMS: atom_id res chain seq x y z
N MET A 1 57.66 -14.71 -9.90
CA MET A 1 56.81 -13.66 -10.45
C MET A 1 56.87 -12.45 -9.55
N ASN A 2 57.53 -11.39 -9.99
CA ASN A 2 57.57 -10.14 -9.23
C ASN A 2 56.20 -9.45 -9.39
N ARG A 3 55.51 -9.23 -8.27
CA ARG A 3 54.30 -8.41 -8.24
C ARG A 3 54.73 -6.96 -8.01
N VAL A 4 54.55 -6.12 -9.01
CA VAL A 4 54.84 -4.70 -8.94
C VAL A 4 53.59 -3.97 -8.45
N TYR A 5 53.73 -3.20 -7.38
CA TYR A 5 52.65 -2.41 -6.76
C TYR A 5 53.01 -0.92 -6.83
N LYS A 6 52.00 -0.10 -7.07
CA LYS A 6 52.14 1.36 -7.04
C LYS A 6 51.41 1.93 -5.84
N ILE A 7 52.03 2.88 -5.16
CA ILE A 7 51.42 3.61 -4.07
C ILE A 7 50.78 4.88 -4.61
N VAL A 8 49.50 5.05 -4.38
CA VAL A 8 48.73 6.23 -4.79
C VAL A 8 47.99 6.86 -3.64
N TRP A 9 47.91 8.18 -3.64
CA TRP A 9 47.15 8.91 -2.65
C TRP A 9 45.63 8.80 -2.95
N SER A 10 44.85 8.27 -2.02
CA SER A 10 43.39 8.21 -2.11
C SER A 10 42.74 9.38 -1.39
N LYS A 11 42.18 10.32 -2.12
CA LYS A 11 41.46 11.45 -1.55
C LYS A 11 40.22 11.01 -0.76
N ALA A 12 39.58 9.90 -1.14
CA ALA A 12 38.39 9.37 -0.45
C ALA A 12 38.72 8.75 0.92
N LYS A 13 39.93 8.24 1.09
CA LYS A 13 40.40 7.64 2.36
C LYS A 13 41.39 8.54 3.11
N ASN A 14 41.76 9.67 2.54
CA ASN A 14 42.78 10.58 3.01
C ASN A 14 44.06 9.87 3.48
N ALA A 15 44.51 8.87 2.69
CA ALA A 15 45.65 8.02 3.01
C ALA A 15 46.29 7.46 1.73
N TYR A 16 47.55 7.06 1.84
CA TYR A 16 48.21 6.30 0.77
C TYR A 16 47.71 4.87 0.74
N VAL A 17 47.33 4.39 -0.47
CA VAL A 17 46.88 3.02 -0.69
C VAL A 17 47.76 2.33 -1.75
N VAL A 18 48.00 1.06 -1.54
CA VAL A 18 48.75 0.22 -2.51
C VAL A 18 47.79 -0.31 -3.55
N THR A 19 48.07 -0.13 -4.82
CA THR A 19 47.27 -0.64 -5.94
C THR A 19 48.15 -1.37 -6.96
N SER A 20 47.57 -2.24 -7.77
CA SER A 20 48.32 -2.89 -8.84
C SER A 20 48.62 -1.89 -9.97
N GLU A 21 49.71 -2.08 -10.68
CA GLU A 21 50.07 -1.21 -11.81
C GLU A 21 49.06 -1.23 -12.97
N LEU A 22 48.16 -2.21 -13.00
CA LEU A 22 47.09 -2.34 -13.99
C LEU A 22 45.86 -1.48 -13.69
N ALA A 23 45.82 -0.81 -12.53
CA ALA A 23 44.72 0.10 -12.22
C ALA A 23 44.83 1.39 -13.03
N LYS A 24 44.00 1.54 -14.05
CA LYS A 24 43.88 2.77 -14.84
C LYS A 24 43.29 3.88 -13.96
N ASN A 25 43.94 5.05 -13.97
CA ASN A 25 43.41 6.26 -13.36
C ASN A 25 42.06 6.63 -14.00
N HIS A 26 40.97 6.51 -13.28
CA HIS A 26 39.74 7.15 -13.68
C HIS A 26 39.83 8.64 -13.38
N THR A 27 40.01 9.41 -14.42
CA THR A 27 40.03 10.86 -14.39
C THR A 27 38.64 11.42 -14.11
N LYS A 28 38.60 12.31 -13.13
CA LYS A 28 37.68 13.44 -12.91
C LYS A 28 36.21 13.28 -13.29
N SER A 29 35.34 13.30 -12.33
CA SER A 29 33.93 13.61 -12.53
C SER A 29 33.78 14.92 -13.31
N ALA A 30 33.17 14.83 -14.47
CA ALA A 30 32.76 16.00 -15.24
C ALA A 30 31.70 16.78 -14.41
N SER A 31 31.86 18.09 -14.36
CA SER A 31 30.89 19.00 -13.74
C SER A 31 29.53 18.82 -14.43
N GLY A 32 28.42 19.02 -13.69
CA GLY A 32 27.04 18.76 -14.17
C GLY A 32 26.68 19.51 -15.48
N LYS A 33 27.50 20.49 -15.92
CA LYS A 33 27.37 21.12 -17.24
C LYS A 33 27.90 20.25 -18.39
N ALA A 34 28.92 19.42 -18.13
CA ALA A 34 29.46 18.50 -19.16
C ALA A 34 28.56 17.28 -19.41
N VAL A 35 27.81 16.83 -18.40
CA VAL A 35 26.83 15.73 -18.55
C VAL A 35 25.64 16.19 -19.40
N LYS A 36 25.14 17.40 -19.19
CA LYS A 36 24.07 17.96 -20.04
C LYS A 36 24.53 18.17 -21.50
N ALA A 37 25.76 18.59 -21.72
CA ALA A 37 26.31 18.74 -23.06
C ALA A 37 26.61 17.38 -23.74
N ALA A 38 27.03 16.36 -22.99
CA ALA A 38 27.26 15.01 -23.51
C ALA A 38 25.94 14.31 -23.88
N LEU A 39 24.87 14.51 -23.13
CA LEU A 39 23.54 13.98 -23.46
C LEU A 39 22.97 14.67 -24.70
N ALA A 40 23.11 15.99 -24.81
CA ALA A 40 22.70 16.74 -26.00
C ALA A 40 23.53 16.40 -27.23
N ALA A 41 24.84 16.15 -27.06
CA ALA A 41 25.72 15.71 -28.15
C ALA A 41 25.48 14.25 -28.60
N ALA A 42 25.12 13.36 -27.68
CA ALA A 42 24.77 11.97 -28.03
C ALA A 42 23.45 11.89 -28.83
N VAL A 43 22.51 12.77 -28.57
CA VAL A 43 21.26 12.90 -29.36
C VAL A 43 21.53 13.60 -30.68
N GLY A 44 22.45 14.58 -30.75
CA GLY A 44 22.81 15.30 -31.97
C GLY A 44 23.72 14.56 -32.92
N MET A 45 24.62 13.70 -32.43
CA MET A 45 25.56 12.93 -33.30
C MET A 45 24.95 11.66 -33.88
N GLY A 46 23.84 11.15 -33.33
CA GLY A 46 23.10 10.07 -33.95
C GLY A 46 22.42 10.43 -35.29
N LEU A 47 22.31 11.74 -35.58
CA LEU A 47 21.69 12.27 -36.81
C LEU A 47 22.66 12.48 -37.97
N LEU A 48 24.00 12.38 -37.78
CA LEU A 48 25.01 12.75 -38.79
C LEU A 48 25.84 11.59 -39.32
N MET A 49 25.74 10.38 -38.76
CA MET A 49 26.39 9.18 -39.31
C MET A 49 25.38 8.32 -40.03
N GLY A 50 25.21 8.56 -41.32
CA GLY A 50 24.34 7.76 -42.16
C GLY A 50 24.72 6.29 -42.14
N GLY A 51 23.74 5.43 -41.95
CA GLY A 51 23.80 4.06 -42.39
C GLY A 51 23.56 2.93 -41.40
N TYR A 52 22.95 3.13 -40.26
CA TYR A 52 22.17 2.09 -39.61
C TYR A 52 20.89 2.74 -39.06
N THR A 53 19.84 2.64 -39.82
CA THR A 53 18.51 2.86 -39.26
C THR A 53 18.24 1.74 -38.26
N ALA A 54 18.70 1.90 -37.02
CA ALA A 54 17.89 1.41 -35.95
C ALA A 54 16.55 2.12 -36.18
N SER A 55 15.56 1.43 -36.68
CA SER A 55 14.19 1.92 -36.69
C SER A 55 13.77 2.07 -35.26
N ALA A 56 14.18 3.15 -34.62
CA ALA A 56 13.38 3.78 -33.59
C ALA A 56 12.18 4.34 -34.35
N ALA A 57 11.32 3.43 -34.82
CA ALA A 57 10.01 3.78 -35.29
C ALA A 57 9.37 4.54 -34.14
N ASP A 58 8.98 5.77 -34.41
CA ASP A 58 8.24 6.66 -33.57
C ASP A 58 8.96 7.35 -32.38
N ASN A 59 10.03 8.08 -32.67
CA ASN A 59 10.36 9.29 -31.91
C ASN A 59 9.40 10.42 -32.31
N THR A 60 8.11 10.10 -32.40
CA THR A 60 7.11 11.09 -32.71
C THR A 60 7.04 12.07 -31.53
N PRO A 61 7.28 13.36 -31.75
CA PRO A 61 7.06 14.35 -30.71
C PRO A 61 5.63 14.26 -30.19
N GLY A 62 5.47 14.26 -28.87
CA GLY A 62 4.17 14.31 -28.23
C GLY A 62 3.62 15.74 -28.13
N ALA A 63 2.54 15.90 -27.43
CA ALA A 63 1.87 17.17 -27.21
C ALA A 63 2.28 17.83 -25.88
N GLY A 64 2.29 19.16 -25.85
CA GLY A 64 2.52 19.96 -24.66
C GLY A 64 3.84 20.71 -24.65
N SER A 65 4.10 21.51 -23.63
CA SER A 65 5.31 22.30 -23.46
C SER A 65 6.45 21.58 -22.75
N GLY A 66 6.16 20.44 -22.11
CA GLY A 66 7.15 19.58 -21.46
C GLY A 66 7.83 18.59 -22.41
N VAL A 67 8.56 17.65 -21.86
CA VAL A 67 9.19 16.59 -22.62
C VAL A 67 8.16 15.49 -22.93
N ALA A 68 7.68 15.44 -24.17
CA ALA A 68 6.76 14.40 -24.64
C ALA A 68 7.38 13.63 -25.82
N VAL A 69 7.58 12.32 -25.68
CA VAL A 69 8.19 11.45 -26.69
C VAL A 69 7.38 10.16 -26.84
N GLY A 70 6.95 9.87 -28.05
CA GLY A 70 6.15 8.69 -28.40
C GLY A 70 4.77 9.05 -28.93
N THR A 71 4.22 8.17 -29.78
CA THR A 71 2.89 8.39 -30.38
C THR A 71 1.82 8.55 -29.31
N GLY A 72 1.12 9.68 -29.31
CA GLY A 72 0.03 9.98 -28.36
C GLY A 72 0.54 10.34 -26.97
N SER A 73 1.83 10.60 -26.76
CA SER A 73 2.33 11.14 -25.50
C SER A 73 1.94 12.59 -25.28
N SER A 74 1.78 12.99 -24.02
CA SER A 74 1.40 14.36 -23.67
C SER A 74 1.99 14.83 -22.33
N ALA A 75 2.74 15.94 -22.38
CA ALA A 75 3.36 16.60 -21.24
C ALA A 75 2.96 18.09 -21.23
N PRO A 76 1.80 18.46 -20.65
CA PRO A 76 1.20 19.80 -20.82
C PRO A 76 1.99 20.93 -20.17
N LYS A 77 2.86 20.65 -19.21
CA LYS A 77 3.66 21.65 -18.49
C LYS A 77 5.13 21.47 -18.80
N GLU A 78 5.91 22.58 -18.71
CA GLU A 78 7.34 22.60 -19.05
C GLU A 78 8.16 21.63 -18.18
N GLU A 79 7.81 21.47 -16.93
CA GLU A 79 8.50 20.57 -15.98
C GLU A 79 8.06 19.10 -16.09
N ASN A 80 7.05 18.80 -16.91
CA ASN A 80 6.53 17.45 -17.04
C ASN A 80 7.33 16.60 -18.04
N VAL A 81 7.36 15.30 -17.79
CA VAL A 81 8.02 14.32 -18.67
C VAL A 81 7.05 13.18 -18.98
N ALA A 82 6.72 12.98 -20.27
CA ALA A 82 5.89 11.89 -20.76
C ALA A 82 6.63 11.15 -21.87
N VAL A 83 7.11 9.93 -21.62
CA VAL A 83 7.89 9.12 -22.55
C VAL A 83 7.29 7.75 -22.73
N GLY A 84 6.90 7.43 -23.97
CA GLY A 84 6.30 6.16 -24.36
C GLY A 84 5.01 6.35 -25.17
N LYS A 85 4.58 5.31 -25.88
CA LYS A 85 3.30 5.34 -26.59
C LYS A 85 2.17 5.56 -25.59
N GLY A 86 1.37 6.60 -25.80
CA GLY A 86 0.23 6.91 -24.92
C GLY A 86 0.60 7.40 -23.52
N ALA A 87 1.89 7.62 -23.22
CA ALA A 87 2.31 8.20 -21.94
C ALA A 87 1.70 9.60 -21.78
N THR A 88 0.91 9.81 -20.74
CA THR A 88 0.07 11.02 -20.67
C THR A 88 0.00 11.60 -19.27
N ILE A 89 0.23 12.91 -19.17
CA ILE A 89 -0.07 13.69 -17.99
C ILE A 89 -1.29 14.55 -18.30
N LYS A 90 -2.31 14.48 -17.45
CA LYS A 90 -3.58 15.18 -17.61
C LYS A 90 -3.87 16.05 -16.41
N TYR A 91 -4.63 17.08 -16.66
CA TYR A 91 -5.18 17.96 -15.64
C TYR A 91 -6.69 18.02 -15.82
N SER A 92 -7.37 17.15 -15.10
CA SER A 92 -8.84 17.16 -15.11
C SER A 92 -9.36 18.14 -14.06
N SER A 93 -10.41 18.88 -14.42
CA SER A 93 -11.14 19.75 -13.47
C SER A 93 -10.34 20.85 -12.78
N GLY A 94 -9.45 21.54 -13.50
CA GLY A 94 -8.89 22.82 -13.00
C GLY A 94 -7.64 22.71 -12.12
N ALA A 95 -7.01 21.57 -12.06
CA ALA A 95 -5.74 21.33 -11.34
C ALA A 95 -4.54 22.00 -12.05
N SER A 96 -4.60 23.31 -12.25
CA SER A 96 -3.62 24.02 -13.10
C SER A 96 -2.24 24.22 -12.45
N ALA A 97 -2.10 24.01 -11.16
CA ALA A 97 -0.88 24.27 -10.41
C ALA A 97 0.08 23.08 -10.27
N ALA A 98 -0.37 21.86 -10.56
CA ALA A 98 0.50 20.67 -10.46
C ALA A 98 1.57 20.66 -11.55
N THR A 99 2.82 20.49 -11.18
CA THR A 99 3.99 20.45 -12.09
C THR A 99 4.99 19.37 -11.68
N GLY A 100 5.96 19.06 -12.54
CA GLY A 100 7.04 18.14 -12.23
C GLY A 100 6.64 16.66 -12.24
N ASP A 101 5.56 16.31 -12.93
CA ASP A 101 5.10 14.93 -13.06
C ASP A 101 5.92 14.15 -14.10
N VAL A 102 6.12 12.86 -13.86
CA VAL A 102 6.89 11.97 -14.73
C VAL A 102 6.08 10.72 -15.09
N ALA A 103 5.69 10.58 -16.35
CA ALA A 103 5.02 9.39 -16.89
C ALA A 103 5.92 8.71 -17.92
N VAL A 104 6.43 7.51 -17.64
CA VAL A 104 7.35 6.76 -18.50
C VAL A 104 6.86 5.34 -18.70
N GLY A 105 6.59 4.98 -19.94
CA GLY A 105 6.11 3.64 -20.33
C GLY A 105 4.93 3.71 -21.28
N SER A 106 4.60 2.58 -21.90
CA SER A 106 3.39 2.50 -22.73
C SER A 106 2.15 2.69 -21.87
N ASP A 107 1.30 3.64 -22.22
CA ASP A 107 0.05 3.96 -21.55
C ASP A 107 0.22 4.30 -20.06
N ALA A 108 1.41 4.80 -19.68
CA ALA A 108 1.63 5.38 -18.35
C ALA A 108 0.82 6.68 -18.21
N VAL A 109 0.01 6.81 -17.17
CA VAL A 109 -0.90 7.95 -17.03
C VAL A 109 -0.83 8.57 -15.64
N ILE A 110 -0.70 9.89 -15.61
CA ILE A 110 -0.94 10.70 -14.41
C ILE A 110 -2.13 11.60 -14.68
N ASP A 111 -3.19 11.44 -13.93
CA ASP A 111 -4.41 12.26 -14.01
C ASP A 111 -4.54 13.10 -12.74
N ASN A 112 -4.31 14.38 -12.88
CA ASN A 112 -4.34 15.34 -11.77
C ASN A 112 -5.70 16.03 -11.71
N TYR A 113 -6.42 15.81 -10.62
CA TYR A 113 -7.65 16.53 -10.28
C TYR A 113 -7.42 17.58 -9.19
N ALA A 114 -6.24 17.60 -8.62
CA ALA A 114 -5.82 18.56 -7.60
C ALA A 114 -4.44 19.11 -7.93
N SER A 115 -3.98 20.04 -7.12
CA SER A 115 -2.69 20.72 -7.32
C SER A 115 -1.47 19.90 -6.85
N GLN A 116 -1.60 18.58 -6.68
CA GLN A 116 -0.45 17.72 -6.42
C GLN A 116 0.43 17.64 -7.67
N GLY A 117 1.70 17.90 -7.51
CA GLY A 117 2.72 17.68 -8.51
C GLY A 117 3.78 16.71 -8.02
N GLY A 118 4.78 16.45 -8.87
CA GLY A 118 5.89 15.55 -8.54
C GLY A 118 5.49 14.09 -8.49
N SER A 119 4.41 13.70 -9.14
CA SER A 119 3.98 12.31 -9.23
C SER A 119 4.79 11.52 -10.24
N ILE A 120 5.03 10.22 -10.00
CA ILE A 120 5.89 9.36 -10.80
C ILE A 120 5.13 8.08 -11.20
N ALA A 121 4.79 7.95 -12.49
CA ALA A 121 4.22 6.76 -13.09
C ALA A 121 5.23 6.12 -14.06
N ILE A 122 5.80 4.98 -13.71
CA ILE A 122 6.82 4.30 -14.53
C ILE A 122 6.42 2.84 -14.76
N GLY A 123 6.26 2.48 -16.03
CA GLY A 123 5.92 1.13 -16.44
C GLY A 123 4.74 1.12 -17.41
N LYS A 124 4.48 -0.04 -18.02
CA LYS A 124 3.31 -0.20 -18.88
C LYS A 124 2.04 -0.12 -18.05
N ASN A 125 1.08 0.71 -18.46
CA ASN A 125 -0.17 0.95 -17.73
C ASN A 125 0.03 1.38 -16.27
N ALA A 126 1.18 1.96 -15.91
CA ALA A 126 1.33 2.57 -14.61
C ALA A 126 0.42 3.80 -14.51
N LYS A 127 -0.45 3.84 -13.53
CA LYS A 127 -1.48 4.85 -13.44
C LYS A 127 -1.53 5.54 -12.10
N ILE A 128 -1.63 6.86 -12.12
CA ILE A 128 -1.87 7.69 -10.95
C ILE A 128 -3.13 8.52 -11.19
N GLU A 129 -4.02 8.53 -10.21
CA GLU A 129 -5.14 9.46 -10.13
C GLU A 129 -5.01 10.29 -8.86
N ASN A 130 -4.43 11.47 -8.99
CA ASN A 130 -4.39 12.45 -7.91
C ASN A 130 -5.73 13.17 -7.85
N MET A 131 -6.64 12.63 -7.09
CA MET A 131 -8.01 13.13 -7.04
C MET A 131 -8.14 14.29 -6.07
N THR A 132 -8.97 15.24 -6.42
CA THR A 132 -9.47 16.18 -5.42
C THR A 132 -10.36 15.44 -4.45
N GLY A 133 -10.43 15.88 -3.23
CA GLY A 133 -11.42 15.39 -2.30
C GLY A 133 -12.85 15.42 -2.86
N LYS A 134 -13.12 16.20 -3.90
CA LYS A 134 -14.42 16.23 -4.57
C LYS A 134 -14.75 14.92 -5.28
N GLN A 135 -13.83 14.30 -6.01
CA GLN A 135 -14.06 13.00 -6.59
C GLN A 135 -13.90 11.87 -5.57
N GLU A 136 -12.90 11.97 -4.75
CA GLU A 136 -12.73 11.04 -3.64
C GLU A 136 -13.95 11.04 -2.73
N SER A 137 -14.49 12.21 -2.43
CA SER A 137 -15.67 12.34 -1.59
C SER A 137 -16.91 11.73 -2.20
N LEU A 138 -17.07 11.76 -3.50
CA LEU A 138 -18.21 11.13 -4.17
C LEU A 138 -18.17 9.61 -4.08
N PHE A 139 -16.98 9.02 -4.15
CA PHE A 139 -16.83 7.57 -4.32
C PHE A 139 -16.29 6.84 -3.09
N ALA A 140 -15.53 7.51 -2.27
CA ALA A 140 -14.85 6.87 -1.16
C ALA A 140 -15.09 7.54 0.18
N LEU A 141 -15.34 8.83 0.22
CA LEU A 141 -15.33 9.62 1.46
C LEU A 141 -16.70 10.14 1.86
N GLY A 142 -17.72 9.95 1.04
CA GLY A 142 -19.08 10.40 1.32
C GLY A 142 -19.27 11.92 1.37
N GLN A 143 -18.33 12.68 0.84
CA GLN A 143 -18.42 14.13 0.75
C GLN A 143 -18.78 14.55 -0.67
N THR A 144 -19.65 15.53 -0.81
CA THR A 144 -20.05 16.08 -2.10
C THR A 144 -19.25 17.30 -2.51
N THR A 145 -18.49 17.88 -1.59
CA THR A 145 -17.65 19.05 -1.83
C THR A 145 -16.28 18.84 -1.20
N TYR A 146 -15.26 19.18 -1.97
CA TYR A 146 -13.90 19.22 -1.51
C TYR A 146 -13.58 20.63 -0.97
N HIS A 147 -12.98 20.66 0.17
CA HIS A 147 -12.40 21.87 0.71
C HIS A 147 -10.89 21.79 0.56
N SER A 148 -10.32 22.77 -0.12
CA SER A 148 -8.88 22.96 -0.20
C SER A 148 -8.25 22.84 1.19
N GLY A 149 -7.18 22.08 1.31
CA GLY A 149 -6.52 21.85 2.58
C GLY A 149 -7.10 20.77 3.47
N ASN A 150 -8.30 20.27 3.20
CA ASN A 150 -8.90 19.17 3.95
C ASN A 150 -9.18 17.98 3.04
N PHE A 151 -8.41 16.94 3.22
CA PHE A 151 -8.66 15.71 2.56
C PHE A 151 -9.41 14.79 3.52
N TRP A 152 -10.67 14.49 3.17
CA TRP A 152 -11.54 13.64 3.97
C TRP A 152 -11.74 14.10 5.45
N GLY A 153 -11.50 15.36 5.73
CA GLY A 153 -11.44 15.82 7.11
C GLY A 153 -10.37 15.12 7.95
N THR A 154 -9.44 14.41 7.33
CA THR A 154 -8.48 13.56 8.03
C THR A 154 -7.12 14.24 8.17
N LEU A 155 -6.57 14.72 7.07
CA LEU A 155 -5.34 15.50 7.05
C LEU A 155 -5.52 16.74 6.19
N GLN A 156 -4.88 17.84 6.60
CA GLN A 156 -4.79 19.02 5.78
C GLN A 156 -3.91 18.75 4.56
N ILE A 157 -4.43 18.99 3.37
CA ILE A 157 -3.63 19.06 2.16
C ILE A 157 -3.30 20.54 1.97
N PRO A 158 -2.04 20.94 2.02
CA PRO A 158 -1.66 22.33 1.78
C PRO A 158 -2.11 22.81 0.41
N ASP A 159 -2.53 24.07 0.31
CA ASP A 159 -2.86 24.70 -0.98
C ASP A 159 -1.63 24.85 -1.89
N ASN A 160 -0.45 24.88 -1.29
CA ASN A 160 0.80 24.93 -2.04
C ASN A 160 1.18 23.53 -2.54
N PRO A 161 1.23 23.30 -3.86
CA PRO A 161 1.60 22.00 -4.46
C PRO A 161 2.96 21.46 -4.00
N GLU A 162 3.90 22.34 -3.68
CA GLU A 162 5.23 21.94 -3.22
C GLU A 162 5.22 21.21 -1.86
N ASN A 163 4.15 21.41 -1.09
CA ASN A 163 4.00 20.79 0.22
C ASN A 163 3.16 19.50 0.20
N VAL A 164 2.70 19.08 -0.97
CA VAL A 164 1.90 17.88 -1.14
C VAL A 164 2.78 16.77 -1.71
N ALA A 165 2.80 15.62 -1.05
CA ALA A 165 3.54 14.48 -1.54
C ALA A 165 2.94 13.98 -2.87
N GLY A 166 3.77 13.85 -3.89
CA GLY A 166 3.41 13.21 -5.15
C GLY A 166 3.10 11.74 -4.94
N SER A 167 2.25 11.19 -5.80
CA SER A 167 1.95 9.76 -5.80
C SER A 167 2.95 9.00 -6.65
N ILE A 168 3.21 7.74 -6.32
CA ILE A 168 4.19 6.91 -7.02
C ILE A 168 3.52 5.60 -7.48
N ALA A 169 3.59 5.30 -8.78
CA ALA A 169 3.19 4.03 -9.37
C ALA A 169 4.33 3.51 -10.26
N ILE A 170 5.03 2.48 -9.82
CA ILE A 170 6.18 1.93 -10.54
C ILE A 170 5.99 0.44 -10.78
N GLY A 171 5.98 0.05 -12.06
CA GLY A 171 5.85 -1.33 -12.52
C GLY A 171 4.75 -1.52 -13.56
N ASP A 172 4.57 -2.76 -14.00
CA ASP A 172 3.54 -3.12 -14.97
C ASP A 172 2.17 -3.17 -14.30
N ASN A 173 1.19 -2.48 -14.88
CA ASN A 173 -0.18 -2.45 -14.37
C ASN A 173 -0.26 -2.07 -12.88
N THR A 174 0.38 -0.97 -12.50
CA THR A 174 0.31 -0.40 -11.15
C THR A 174 -0.69 0.76 -11.09
N TYR A 175 -1.32 0.93 -9.95
CA TYR A 175 -2.29 2.00 -9.75
C TYR A 175 -2.16 2.64 -8.37
N ALA A 176 -1.95 3.94 -8.34
CA ALA A 176 -1.87 4.72 -7.11
C ALA A 176 -2.88 5.87 -7.12
N ARG A 177 -3.41 6.17 -5.97
CA ARG A 177 -4.18 7.39 -5.70
C ARG A 177 -3.39 8.36 -4.83
N THR A 178 -3.99 9.47 -4.52
CA THR A 178 -3.43 10.61 -3.82
C THR A 178 -2.52 10.21 -2.64
N GLY A 179 -1.26 10.62 -2.70
CA GLY A 179 -0.26 10.35 -1.68
C GLY A 179 0.18 8.90 -1.53
N SER A 180 -0.27 8.00 -2.42
CA SER A 180 0.04 6.57 -2.30
C SER A 180 1.29 6.16 -3.07
N ILE A 181 1.96 5.13 -2.57
CA ILE A 181 3.13 4.51 -3.18
C ILE A 181 2.76 3.07 -3.56
N MET A 182 2.80 2.77 -4.86
CA MET A 182 2.53 1.44 -5.43
C MET A 182 3.72 1.02 -6.27
N ILE A 183 4.49 0.03 -5.80
CA ILE A 183 5.68 -0.48 -6.50
C ILE A 183 5.55 -1.99 -6.65
N GLY A 184 5.64 -2.46 -7.89
CA GLY A 184 5.53 -3.88 -8.21
C GLY A 184 4.84 -4.12 -9.54
N SER A 185 3.98 -5.12 -9.60
CA SER A 185 3.18 -5.39 -10.80
C SER A 185 1.79 -5.90 -10.46
N HIS A 186 0.81 -5.63 -11.33
CA HIS A 186 -0.59 -6.06 -11.18
C HIS A 186 -1.23 -5.63 -9.84
N ASN A 187 -1.04 -4.36 -9.47
CA ASN A 187 -1.53 -3.81 -8.20
C ASN A 187 -2.83 -3.01 -8.38
N TYR A 188 -3.58 -3.29 -9.43
CA TYR A 188 -4.76 -2.50 -9.78
C TYR A 188 -5.97 -2.75 -8.90
N ARG A 189 -6.30 -3.99 -8.74
CA ARG A 189 -7.52 -4.37 -8.03
C ARG A 189 -7.41 -5.79 -7.51
N GLY A 190 -7.95 -5.99 -6.34
CA GLY A 190 -8.11 -7.29 -5.82
C GLY A 190 -9.43 -7.44 -5.08
N ASP A 191 -10.41 -8.02 -5.76
CA ASP A 191 -11.22 -8.98 -5.03
C ASP A 191 -10.41 -10.27 -5.01
N ILE A 192 -10.49 -11.03 -3.94
CA ILE A 192 -9.90 -12.35 -3.90
C ILE A 192 -10.43 -13.15 -5.09
N GLY A 193 -9.54 -13.53 -5.98
CA GLY A 193 -9.87 -14.23 -7.21
C GLY A 193 -10.06 -13.35 -8.45
N ASP A 194 -10.16 -12.04 -8.33
CA ASP A 194 -10.19 -11.15 -9.49
C ASP A 194 -8.87 -10.42 -9.66
N GLN A 195 -8.00 -10.98 -10.47
CA GLN A 195 -6.75 -10.35 -10.88
C GLN A 195 -6.87 -9.59 -12.21
N SER A 196 -8.09 -9.28 -12.62
CA SER A 196 -8.33 -8.54 -13.84
C SER A 196 -7.79 -7.12 -13.72
N VAL A 197 -7.07 -6.67 -14.74
CA VAL A 197 -6.58 -5.30 -14.91
C VAL A 197 -7.67 -4.37 -15.46
N ASP A 198 -8.88 -4.51 -15.03
CA ASP A 198 -9.95 -3.61 -15.44
C ASP A 198 -9.84 -2.28 -14.70
N THR A 199 -9.05 -1.39 -15.28
CA THR A 199 -8.80 -0.05 -14.75
C THR A 199 -10.06 0.82 -14.71
N SER A 200 -11.12 0.44 -15.43
CA SER A 200 -12.38 1.19 -15.39
C SER A 200 -13.10 1.07 -14.07
N LYS A 201 -12.83 0.02 -13.35
CA LYS A 201 -13.46 -0.29 -12.05
C LYS A 201 -12.62 0.10 -10.82
N THR A 202 -11.37 0.49 -11.01
CA THR A 202 -10.50 0.89 -9.89
C THR A 202 -10.98 2.14 -9.16
N LYS A 203 -11.72 2.99 -9.85
CA LYS A 203 -12.31 4.21 -9.28
C LYS A 203 -13.39 3.92 -8.25
N ASP A 204 -14.09 2.81 -8.40
CA ASP A 204 -15.33 2.54 -7.69
C ASP A 204 -15.11 1.73 -6.41
N TYR A 205 -13.89 1.23 -6.19
CA TYR A 205 -13.65 0.19 -5.21
C TYR A 205 -12.71 0.54 -4.06
N GLY A 206 -12.67 1.77 -3.66
CA GLY A 206 -12.10 2.03 -2.36
C GLY A 206 -11.02 3.08 -2.26
N VAL A 207 -10.64 3.27 -1.04
CA VAL A 207 -9.82 4.36 -0.56
C VAL A 207 -8.39 3.88 -0.45
N ASN A 208 -7.67 3.93 -1.54
CA ASN A 208 -6.24 3.69 -1.47
C ASN A 208 -5.52 5.07 -1.47
N ILE A 209 -5.58 5.71 -0.33
CA ILE A 209 -5.07 7.06 -0.11
C ILE A 209 -4.00 7.02 0.95
N ASN A 210 -2.86 7.68 0.70
CA ASN A 210 -1.72 7.64 1.60
C ASN A 210 -1.35 6.20 1.98
N ALA A 211 -1.53 5.28 1.03
CA ALA A 211 -1.30 3.86 1.22
C ALA A 211 0.04 3.45 0.59
N THR A 212 0.65 2.41 1.11
CA THR A 212 1.90 1.86 0.57
C THR A 212 1.70 0.42 0.16
N THR A 213 2.02 0.08 -1.09
CA THR A 213 2.01 -1.30 -1.58
C THR A 213 3.34 -1.60 -2.27
N LEU A 214 4.02 -2.62 -1.78
CA LEU A 214 5.26 -3.15 -2.34
C LEU A 214 5.08 -4.63 -2.64
N GLY A 215 5.04 -5.01 -3.93
CA GLY A 215 4.91 -6.42 -4.29
C GLY A 215 4.20 -6.67 -5.60
N THR A 216 4.11 -7.94 -5.96
CA THR A 216 3.44 -8.41 -7.18
C THR A 216 2.06 -8.97 -6.85
N ASN A 217 1.08 -8.69 -7.69
CA ASN A 217 -0.32 -9.11 -7.48
C ASN A 217 -0.83 -8.79 -6.06
N SER A 218 -0.38 -7.67 -5.52
CA SER A 218 -0.78 -7.21 -4.20
C SER A 218 -1.68 -6.00 -4.32
N PHE A 219 -2.75 -5.99 -3.57
CA PHE A 219 -3.77 -4.97 -3.67
C PHE A 219 -4.06 -4.34 -2.31
N ASN A 220 -4.29 -3.05 -2.30
CA ASN A 220 -4.50 -2.31 -1.08
C ASN A 220 -5.65 -1.32 -1.21
N GLN A 221 -6.74 -1.58 -0.52
CA GLN A 221 -7.96 -0.80 -0.53
C GLN A 221 -8.23 -0.17 0.85
N GLY A 222 -7.21 0.35 1.50
CA GLY A 222 -7.33 1.02 2.78
C GLY A 222 -6.63 2.38 2.77
N ALA A 223 -7.16 3.34 3.51
CA ALA A 223 -6.47 4.60 3.78
C ALA A 223 -5.40 4.38 4.85
N PHE A 224 -4.21 4.99 4.67
CA PHE A 224 -3.07 4.85 5.59
C PHE A 224 -2.67 3.39 5.87
N SER A 225 -2.91 2.53 4.90
CA SER A 225 -2.65 1.09 5.01
C SER A 225 -1.36 0.69 4.30
N THR A 226 -0.80 -0.45 4.67
CA THR A 226 0.45 -0.95 4.11
C THR A 226 0.33 -2.41 3.71
N VAL A 227 0.78 -2.73 2.49
CA VAL A 227 0.98 -4.10 2.02
C VAL A 227 2.43 -4.23 1.56
N SER A 228 3.17 -5.15 2.14
CA SER A 228 4.53 -5.50 1.72
C SER A 228 4.65 -7.00 1.54
N GLY A 229 4.73 -7.44 0.28
CA GLY A 229 4.82 -8.86 -0.09
C GLY A 229 4.07 -9.17 -1.38
N ALA A 230 4.11 -10.42 -1.81
CA ALA A 230 3.45 -10.87 -3.01
C ALA A 230 2.09 -11.51 -2.74
N TYR A 231 1.14 -11.33 -3.65
CA TYR A 231 -0.20 -11.93 -3.56
C TYR A 231 -0.91 -11.65 -2.23
N SER A 232 -0.70 -10.47 -1.68
CA SER A 232 -1.31 -10.05 -0.42
C SER A 232 -2.34 -8.95 -0.68
N ILE A 233 -3.50 -9.05 -0.03
CA ILE A 233 -4.67 -8.27 -0.39
C ILE A 233 -5.29 -7.62 0.84
N ILE A 234 -5.48 -6.31 0.79
CA ILE A 234 -6.40 -5.59 1.65
C ILE A 234 -7.59 -5.18 0.79
N SER A 235 -8.75 -5.80 1.00
CA SER A 235 -9.94 -5.53 0.21
C SER A 235 -11.15 -5.17 1.06
N GLY A 236 -11.91 -4.17 0.61
CA GLY A 236 -13.22 -3.83 1.14
C GLY A 236 -14.32 -4.22 0.17
N LYS A 237 -15.55 -4.30 0.64
CA LYS A 237 -16.72 -4.39 -0.22
C LYS A 237 -17.37 -3.03 -0.37
N TYR A 238 -17.27 -2.49 -1.58
CA TYR A 238 -17.97 -1.29 -1.97
C TYR A 238 -19.12 -1.67 -2.90
N ASP A 239 -20.33 -1.35 -2.53
CA ASP A 239 -21.53 -1.68 -3.34
C ASP A 239 -22.12 -0.48 -4.08
N GLY A 240 -21.51 0.67 -3.99
CA GLY A 240 -21.97 1.90 -4.62
C GLY A 240 -23.21 2.54 -3.99
N SER A 241 -23.81 1.93 -2.98
CA SER A 241 -25.11 2.35 -2.46
C SER A 241 -25.08 3.31 -1.28
N GLY A 242 -23.91 3.60 -0.70
CA GLY A 242 -23.83 4.49 0.45
C GLY A 242 -22.44 5.01 0.74
N PHE A 243 -22.19 6.24 0.38
CA PHE A 243 -20.89 6.88 0.49
C PHE A 243 -20.28 6.92 1.89
N SER A 244 -21.06 6.96 2.91
CA SER A 244 -20.58 7.13 4.28
C SER A 244 -20.22 5.83 4.99
N SER A 245 -20.60 4.68 4.43
CA SER A 245 -20.50 3.41 5.16
C SER A 245 -19.17 2.68 4.97
N HIS A 246 -18.39 3.00 3.94
CA HIS A 246 -17.17 2.24 3.58
C HIS A 246 -15.86 2.94 3.88
N VAL A 247 -15.91 4.21 4.16
CA VAL A 247 -14.77 5.10 4.28
C VAL A 247 -13.79 4.66 5.37
N GLY A 248 -14.29 4.04 6.40
CA GLY A 248 -13.46 3.55 7.50
C GLY A 248 -12.92 2.14 7.32
N GLN A 249 -13.36 1.39 6.32
CA GLN A 249 -12.87 0.03 6.11
C GLN A 249 -11.36 0.03 5.85
N ASN A 250 -10.68 -0.93 6.47
CA ASN A 250 -9.25 -1.17 6.30
C ASN A 250 -8.34 0.03 6.67
N PHE A 251 -8.86 1.02 7.39
CA PHE A 251 -8.06 2.17 7.82
C PHE A 251 -6.90 1.73 8.71
N GLY A 252 -5.68 2.08 8.31
CA GLY A 252 -4.47 1.72 9.07
C GLY A 252 -4.17 0.22 9.10
N ALA A 253 -4.75 -0.57 8.19
CA ALA A 253 -4.47 -2.00 8.10
C ALA A 253 -3.06 -2.27 7.57
N THR A 254 -2.41 -3.33 8.04
CA THR A 254 -1.04 -3.65 7.66
C THR A 254 -0.87 -5.12 7.35
N ILE A 255 -0.22 -5.43 6.22
CA ILE A 255 0.25 -6.76 5.86
C ILE A 255 1.75 -6.71 5.58
N THR A 256 2.50 -7.62 6.22
CA THR A 256 3.89 -7.91 5.89
C THR A 256 4.04 -9.40 5.65
N GLY A 257 4.39 -9.77 4.41
CA GLY A 257 4.51 -11.17 3.98
C GLY A 257 3.64 -11.50 2.77
N SER A 258 3.57 -12.76 2.40
CA SER A 258 2.94 -13.17 1.14
C SER A 258 1.68 -14.00 1.35
N LEU A 259 0.76 -13.96 0.36
CA LEU A 259 -0.47 -14.75 0.38
C LEU A 259 -1.39 -14.44 1.56
N ASN A 260 -1.30 -13.25 2.13
CA ASN A 260 -2.14 -12.84 3.24
C ASN A 260 -3.34 -12.01 2.74
N SER A 261 -4.44 -12.06 3.51
CA SER A 261 -5.59 -11.23 3.19
C SER A 261 -6.25 -10.56 4.40
N ILE A 262 -6.63 -9.32 4.24
CA ILE A 262 -7.55 -8.58 5.12
C ILE A 262 -8.78 -8.24 4.28
N GLU A 263 -9.93 -8.80 4.65
CA GLU A 263 -11.15 -8.74 3.86
C GLU A 263 -12.34 -8.25 4.68
N SER A 264 -13.22 -7.53 4.01
CA SER A 264 -14.47 -7.05 4.60
C SER A 264 -15.67 -7.74 3.97
N ALA A 265 -16.59 -8.21 4.79
CA ALA A 265 -17.69 -9.08 4.36
C ALA A 265 -18.75 -8.35 3.54
N THR A 266 -19.09 -7.14 3.90
CA THR A 266 -20.21 -6.40 3.33
C THR A 266 -19.97 -4.90 3.36
N ALA A 267 -20.67 -4.22 2.49
CA ALA A 267 -20.73 -2.77 2.45
C ALA A 267 -21.16 -2.13 3.77
N SER A 268 -21.99 -2.79 4.54
CA SER A 268 -22.44 -2.30 5.85
C SER A 268 -21.41 -2.45 6.97
N SER A 269 -20.34 -3.21 6.74
CA SER A 269 -19.26 -3.43 7.74
C SER A 269 -18.25 -2.29 7.76
N ARG A 270 -18.70 -1.06 7.91
CA ARG A 270 -17.82 0.12 7.91
C ARG A 270 -16.74 0.13 9.00
N TYR A 271 -16.78 -0.80 9.92
CA TYR A 271 -15.79 -0.97 10.98
C TYR A 271 -14.88 -2.17 10.77
N SER A 272 -14.96 -2.83 9.61
CA SER A 272 -14.14 -3.98 9.30
C SER A 272 -12.76 -3.58 8.79
N GLY A 273 -11.73 -4.36 9.12
CA GLY A 273 -10.36 -4.18 8.66
C GLY A 273 -9.55 -3.11 9.38
N ILE A 274 -10.19 -2.27 10.21
CA ILE A 274 -9.51 -1.14 10.87
C ILE A 274 -8.44 -1.66 11.82
N ALA A 275 -7.23 -1.15 11.67
CA ALA A 275 -6.06 -1.46 12.51
C ALA A 275 -5.75 -2.98 12.61
N ASN A 276 -6.15 -3.77 11.62
CA ASN A 276 -5.70 -5.15 11.52
C ASN A 276 -4.23 -5.21 11.13
N SER A 277 -3.49 -6.14 11.71
CA SER A 277 -2.10 -6.35 11.37
C SER A 277 -1.80 -7.84 11.15
N ILE A 278 -1.21 -8.15 10.00
CA ILE A 278 -0.80 -9.51 9.64
C ILE A 278 0.69 -9.51 9.32
N VAL A 279 1.43 -10.38 9.96
CA VAL A 279 2.83 -10.67 9.66
C VAL A 279 3.00 -12.17 9.42
N GLY A 280 3.42 -12.56 8.22
CA GLY A 280 3.65 -13.96 7.89
C GLY A 280 3.12 -14.39 6.54
N THR A 281 2.64 -15.63 6.42
CA THR A 281 2.25 -16.23 5.14
C THR A 281 0.91 -16.92 5.22
N ALA A 282 0.07 -16.74 4.19
CA ALA A 282 -1.22 -17.40 4.04
C ALA A 282 -2.16 -17.22 5.25
N ASN A 283 -2.11 -16.05 5.88
CA ASN A 283 -3.02 -15.70 6.95
C ASN A 283 -4.21 -14.88 6.41
N ARG A 284 -5.32 -14.96 7.11
CA ARG A 284 -6.54 -14.28 6.72
C ARG A 284 -7.22 -13.59 7.89
N THR A 285 -7.67 -12.35 7.68
CA THR A 285 -8.74 -11.77 8.52
C THR A 285 -9.95 -11.47 7.64
N PHE A 286 -11.13 -11.83 8.11
CA PHE A 286 -12.39 -11.57 7.41
C PHE A 286 -13.41 -10.95 8.35
N ASN A 287 -13.96 -9.82 7.98
CA ASN A 287 -14.93 -9.13 8.81
C ASN A 287 -14.46 -9.00 10.26
N SER A 288 -13.24 -8.51 10.45
CA SER A 288 -12.65 -8.29 11.78
C SER A 288 -11.91 -6.96 11.84
N ASN A 289 -11.69 -6.41 13.02
CA ASN A 289 -10.90 -5.20 13.24
C ASN A 289 -10.07 -5.30 14.53
N GLY A 290 -9.01 -4.53 14.60
CA GLY A 290 -8.07 -4.55 15.72
C GLY A 290 -7.40 -5.93 15.93
N SER A 291 -7.45 -6.81 14.95
CA SER A 291 -6.89 -8.16 15.06
C SER A 291 -5.43 -8.19 14.67
N LEU A 292 -4.65 -9.03 15.36
CA LEU A 292 -3.24 -9.25 15.09
C LEU A 292 -2.97 -10.71 14.79
N ILE A 293 -2.33 -10.98 13.65
CA ILE A 293 -1.83 -12.32 13.29
C ILE A 293 -0.32 -12.27 13.10
N PHE A 294 0.36 -13.22 13.71
CA PHE A 294 1.78 -13.43 13.50
C PHE A 294 2.06 -14.94 13.27
N GLY A 295 2.37 -15.32 12.03
CA GLY A 295 2.65 -16.72 11.70
C GLY A 295 2.16 -17.15 10.32
N ALA A 296 1.69 -18.39 10.20
CA ALA A 296 1.28 -18.96 8.92
C ALA A 296 -0.05 -19.70 8.99
N GLY A 297 -0.91 -19.49 7.99
CA GLY A 297 -2.18 -20.22 7.87
C GLY A 297 -3.19 -19.92 8.98
N ASN A 298 -3.06 -18.82 9.72
CA ASN A 298 -4.04 -18.45 10.74
C ASN A 298 -5.22 -17.73 10.11
N GLU A 299 -6.40 -17.92 10.68
CA GLU A 299 -7.63 -17.28 10.24
C GLU A 299 -8.40 -16.66 11.41
N ILE A 300 -8.76 -15.39 11.27
CA ILE A 300 -9.64 -14.68 12.22
C ILE A 300 -10.84 -14.14 11.46
N THR A 301 -12.03 -14.58 11.83
CA THR A 301 -13.28 -14.18 11.20
C THR A 301 -14.26 -13.60 12.19
N ASN A 302 -15.08 -12.64 11.75
CA ASN A 302 -16.16 -12.04 12.54
C ASN A 302 -15.73 -11.49 13.91
N SER A 303 -14.47 -11.07 14.04
CA SER A 303 -13.93 -10.51 15.27
C SER A 303 -14.01 -8.99 15.23
N ILE A 304 -15.20 -8.47 15.44
CA ILE A 304 -15.49 -7.03 15.37
C ILE A 304 -15.52 -6.42 16.78
N THR A 305 -14.79 -5.34 16.95
CA THR A 305 -14.85 -4.47 18.11
C THR A 305 -15.35 -3.08 17.70
N SER A 306 -15.67 -2.25 18.67
CA SER A 306 -16.18 -0.88 18.43
C SER A 306 -15.09 0.14 18.03
N ILE A 307 -14.05 -0.28 17.31
CA ILE A 307 -13.06 0.63 16.76
C ILE A 307 -13.67 1.36 15.56
N THR A 308 -13.62 2.67 15.58
CA THR A 308 -14.06 3.52 14.48
C THR A 308 -12.84 4.24 13.89
N ALA A 309 -12.72 4.23 12.57
CA ALA A 309 -11.70 5.03 11.91
C ALA A 309 -11.87 6.52 12.25
N PRO A 310 -10.78 7.27 12.41
CA PRO A 310 -10.88 8.71 12.58
C PRO A 310 -11.64 9.35 11.42
N SER A 311 -12.64 10.16 11.74
CA SER A 311 -13.39 10.95 10.74
C SER A 311 -12.73 12.28 10.44
N ASP A 312 -11.80 12.68 11.28
CA ASP A 312 -11.06 13.92 11.24
C ASP A 312 -9.67 13.67 11.80
N GLY A 313 -8.66 13.95 11.02
CA GLY A 313 -7.25 13.76 11.38
C GLY A 313 -6.55 15.01 11.90
N GLY A 314 -7.24 16.15 11.88
CA GLY A 314 -6.63 17.43 12.20
C GLY A 314 -5.58 17.86 11.17
N SER A 315 -4.59 18.59 11.60
CA SER A 315 -3.59 19.25 10.73
C SER A 315 -2.26 18.49 10.61
N SER A 316 -2.11 17.33 11.25
CA SER A 316 -0.83 16.60 11.22
C SER A 316 -0.99 15.09 11.34
N ALA A 317 0.02 14.37 10.84
CA ALA A 317 0.10 12.91 11.00
C ALA A 317 0.15 12.50 12.48
N LYS A 318 0.76 13.31 13.34
CA LYS A 318 0.77 13.07 14.78
C LYS A 318 -0.64 13.10 15.37
N GLU A 319 -1.43 14.11 15.02
CA GLU A 319 -2.80 14.25 15.49
C GLU A 319 -3.68 13.09 15.01
N LEU A 320 -3.57 12.69 13.74
CA LEU A 320 -4.24 11.52 13.21
C LEU A 320 -3.85 10.23 13.95
N SER A 321 -2.56 10.06 14.21
CA SER A 321 -2.03 8.92 14.97
C SER A 321 -2.58 8.88 16.39
N ASP A 322 -2.65 10.02 17.05
CA ASP A 322 -3.20 10.12 18.40
C ASP A 322 -4.72 9.81 18.44
N LYS A 323 -5.45 10.26 17.42
CA LYS A 323 -6.87 9.93 17.26
C LYS A 323 -7.11 8.44 17.05
N LEU A 324 -6.35 7.80 16.15
CA LEU A 324 -6.47 6.36 15.93
C LEU A 324 -6.07 5.56 17.17
N ARG A 325 -4.97 5.93 17.82
CA ARG A 325 -4.52 5.30 19.08
C ARG A 325 -5.59 5.42 20.17
N THR A 326 -6.23 6.56 20.26
CA THR A 326 -7.31 6.81 21.22
C THR A 326 -8.54 5.96 20.88
N ALA A 327 -8.91 5.86 19.61
CA ALA A 327 -10.01 5.01 19.18
C ALA A 327 -9.77 3.53 19.52
N VAL A 328 -8.56 3.02 19.30
CA VAL A 328 -8.17 1.65 19.68
C VAL A 328 -8.21 1.46 21.19
N LYS A 329 -7.66 2.39 21.98
CA LYS A 329 -7.68 2.33 23.44
C LYS A 329 -9.12 2.37 24.01
N ASN A 330 -9.95 3.27 23.50
CA ASN A 330 -11.30 3.45 23.99
C ASN A 330 -12.26 2.31 23.60
N SER A 331 -11.88 1.51 22.62
CA SER A 331 -12.63 0.30 22.29
C SER A 331 -12.55 -0.79 23.38
N ASN A 332 -11.73 -0.58 24.40
CA ASN A 332 -11.37 -1.56 25.43
C ASN A 332 -10.78 -2.85 24.87
N SER A 333 -10.30 -2.83 23.63
CA SER A 333 -9.99 -4.08 22.94
C SER A 333 -8.59 -4.11 22.35
N GLY A 334 -7.77 -3.14 22.41
CA GLY A 334 -6.36 -3.15 21.95
C GLY A 334 -5.94 -4.23 20.94
N GLY A 335 -6.89 -4.83 20.28
CA GLY A 335 -6.83 -6.01 19.43
C GLY A 335 -8.02 -6.89 19.71
N ALA A 336 -8.94 -7.07 18.74
CA ALA A 336 -10.11 -7.89 18.94
C ALA A 336 -9.74 -9.35 19.24
N THR A 337 -8.77 -9.86 18.47
CA THR A 337 -8.23 -11.22 18.64
C THR A 337 -6.77 -11.25 18.20
N LEU A 338 -5.96 -11.95 18.97
CA LEU A 338 -4.55 -12.22 18.68
C LEU A 338 -4.38 -13.69 18.30
N ALA A 339 -3.72 -13.97 17.17
CA ALA A 339 -3.30 -15.31 16.77
C ALA A 339 -1.80 -15.34 16.47
N ILE A 340 -1.06 -16.14 17.22
CA ILE A 340 0.38 -16.35 17.03
C ILE A 340 0.65 -17.83 16.80
N GLY A 341 1.35 -18.15 15.70
CA GLY A 341 1.72 -19.52 15.37
C GLY A 341 1.20 -19.98 14.02
N GLY A 342 0.68 -21.19 13.93
CA GLY A 342 0.27 -21.77 12.65
C GLY A 342 -1.08 -22.46 12.65
N GLY A 343 -1.88 -22.22 11.63
CA GLY A 343 -3.16 -22.91 11.43
C GLY A 343 -4.22 -22.65 12.51
N ASN A 344 -4.09 -21.60 13.30
CA ASN A 344 -5.08 -21.27 14.31
C ASN A 344 -6.31 -20.64 13.67
N THR A 345 -7.49 -20.97 14.20
CA THR A 345 -8.77 -20.44 13.73
C THR A 345 -9.52 -19.73 14.86
N ALA A 346 -9.97 -18.53 14.60
CA ALA A 346 -10.84 -17.76 15.49
C ALA A 346 -12.09 -17.30 14.71
N ASP A 347 -13.28 -17.54 15.24
CA ASP A 347 -14.52 -17.11 14.63
C ASP A 347 -15.51 -16.59 15.68
N TRP A 348 -16.11 -15.43 15.46
CA TRP A 348 -16.95 -14.75 16.44
C TRP A 348 -16.27 -14.62 17.81
N THR A 349 -15.06 -14.06 17.80
CA THR A 349 -14.25 -13.90 19.01
C THR A 349 -13.93 -12.44 19.27
N GLN A 350 -13.69 -12.09 20.52
CA GLN A 350 -13.21 -10.77 20.91
C GLN A 350 -12.28 -10.87 22.12
N LEU A 351 -11.32 -9.94 22.22
CA LEU A 351 -10.50 -9.77 23.42
C LEU A 351 -9.82 -11.08 23.85
N SER A 352 -9.46 -11.88 22.87
CA SER A 352 -8.96 -13.24 23.08
C SER A 352 -7.61 -13.45 22.42
N GLN A 353 -6.84 -14.39 22.93
CA GLN A 353 -5.54 -14.74 22.36
C GLN A 353 -5.40 -16.23 22.13
N ILE A 354 -4.77 -16.56 21.00
CA ILE A 354 -4.43 -17.94 20.61
C ILE A 354 -2.94 -17.97 20.30
N ILE A 355 -2.21 -18.79 21.02
CA ILE A 355 -0.78 -19.00 20.81
C ILE A 355 -0.56 -20.51 20.56
N GLY A 356 0.19 -20.84 19.51
CA GLY A 356 0.50 -22.24 19.20
C GLY A 356 0.00 -22.67 17.84
N VAL A 357 -0.38 -23.94 17.69
CA VAL A 357 -0.63 -24.56 16.40
C VAL A 357 -1.97 -25.30 16.36
N ASN A 358 -2.71 -25.07 15.28
CA ASN A 358 -4.01 -25.73 15.01
C ASN A 358 -5.04 -25.60 16.13
N ASN A 359 -5.01 -24.51 16.88
CA ASN A 359 -6.02 -24.26 17.90
C ASN A 359 -7.27 -23.60 17.27
N THR A 360 -8.42 -23.90 17.84
CA THR A 360 -9.71 -23.33 17.42
C THR A 360 -10.39 -22.63 18.57
N LEU A 361 -10.78 -21.37 18.38
CA LEU A 361 -11.63 -20.61 19.29
C LEU A 361 -12.86 -20.13 18.53
N LYS A 362 -14.05 -20.56 18.98
CA LYS A 362 -15.28 -20.26 18.25
C LYS A 362 -16.40 -19.76 19.14
N GLY A 363 -17.01 -18.67 18.72
CA GLY A 363 -18.29 -18.20 19.21
C GLY A 363 -19.39 -18.38 18.15
N GLU A 364 -20.45 -17.59 18.27
CA GLU A 364 -21.56 -17.52 17.32
C GLU A 364 -22.03 -16.07 17.19
N SER A 365 -22.77 -15.79 16.11
CA SER A 365 -23.50 -14.54 15.98
C SER A 365 -24.47 -14.37 17.16
N GLY A 366 -24.29 -13.33 17.95
CA GLY A 366 -25.09 -13.11 19.16
C GLY A 366 -24.55 -13.77 20.45
N ALA A 367 -23.57 -14.68 20.35
CA ALA A 367 -22.88 -15.31 21.49
C ALA A 367 -21.37 -15.36 21.27
N ILE A 368 -20.74 -14.20 21.35
CA ILE A 368 -19.31 -14.02 21.05
C ILE A 368 -18.46 -14.67 22.15
N SER A 369 -17.48 -15.49 21.76
CA SER A 369 -16.44 -15.99 22.68
C SER A 369 -15.44 -14.89 22.97
N LYS A 370 -15.27 -14.52 24.24
CA LYS A 370 -14.42 -13.39 24.64
C LYS A 370 -13.62 -13.63 25.91
N PHE A 371 -12.54 -12.88 26.05
CA PHE A 371 -11.61 -12.96 27.19
C PHE A 371 -10.98 -14.34 27.35
N ASN A 372 -10.75 -15.06 26.23
CA ASN A 372 -10.18 -16.40 26.29
C ASN A 372 -8.68 -16.37 25.96
N MET A 373 -7.94 -17.31 26.54
CA MET A 373 -6.54 -17.56 26.26
C MET A 373 -6.34 -19.04 25.91
N ILE A 374 -5.74 -19.31 24.77
CA ILE A 374 -5.34 -20.66 24.38
C ILE A 374 -3.83 -20.63 24.12
N ASP A 375 -3.09 -21.54 24.76
CA ASP A 375 -1.67 -21.75 24.54
C ASP A 375 -1.39 -23.25 24.38
N GLY A 376 -1.00 -23.67 23.17
CA GLY A 376 -0.67 -25.06 22.91
C GLY A 376 -1.04 -25.57 21.51
N TYR A 377 -1.45 -26.82 21.46
CA TYR A 377 -1.62 -27.55 20.21
C TYR A 377 -3.00 -28.22 20.11
N LYS A 378 -3.69 -28.00 18.99
CA LYS A 378 -5.00 -28.64 18.70
C LYS A 378 -6.06 -28.47 19.77
N ASN A 379 -6.05 -27.42 20.55
CA ASN A 379 -7.11 -27.15 21.50
C ASN A 379 -8.34 -26.59 20.77
N THR A 380 -9.53 -26.99 21.23
CA THR A 380 -10.81 -26.50 20.73
C THR A 380 -11.59 -25.87 21.89
N VAL A 381 -11.92 -24.59 21.74
CA VAL A 381 -12.69 -23.83 22.73
C VAL A 381 -13.89 -23.22 22.02
N THR A 382 -15.10 -23.55 22.48
CA THR A 382 -16.33 -23.13 21.84
C THR A 382 -17.29 -22.46 22.83
N LYS A 383 -17.86 -21.32 22.47
CA LYS A 383 -18.86 -20.58 23.29
C LYS A 383 -18.37 -20.34 24.71
N ALA A 384 -17.17 -19.83 24.84
CA ALA A 384 -16.49 -19.66 26.11
C ALA A 384 -16.27 -18.19 26.47
N GLU A 385 -16.23 -17.91 27.76
CA GLU A 385 -15.94 -16.59 28.29
C GLU A 385 -15.01 -16.71 29.52
N HIS A 386 -13.91 -15.95 29.56
CA HIS A 386 -12.89 -16.03 30.60
C HIS A 386 -12.30 -17.44 30.80
N VAL A 387 -12.02 -18.11 29.69
CA VAL A 387 -11.44 -19.47 29.73
C VAL A 387 -9.97 -19.41 29.34
N SER A 388 -9.13 -20.09 30.13
CA SER A 388 -7.71 -20.27 29.82
C SER A 388 -7.41 -21.76 29.60
N VAL A 389 -6.80 -22.09 28.46
CA VAL A 389 -6.41 -23.46 28.11
C VAL A 389 -4.92 -23.49 27.84
N ILE A 390 -4.18 -24.34 28.55
CA ILE A 390 -2.75 -24.55 28.36
C ILE A 390 -2.49 -26.05 28.19
N GLY A 391 -1.97 -26.46 27.04
CA GLY A 391 -1.67 -27.85 26.73
C GLY A 391 -2.15 -28.28 25.35
N SER A 392 -2.43 -29.52 25.15
CA SER A 392 -2.71 -30.10 23.83
C SER A 392 -4.02 -30.89 23.79
N GLU A 393 -4.71 -30.78 22.65
CA GLU A 393 -5.89 -31.57 22.33
C GLU A 393 -7.04 -31.47 23.36
N ASN A 394 -7.10 -30.36 24.09
CA ASN A 394 -8.20 -30.07 25.01
C ASN A 394 -9.45 -29.62 24.27
N THR A 395 -10.60 -30.02 24.75
CA THR A 395 -11.92 -29.56 24.26
C THR A 395 -12.69 -28.90 25.39
N VAL A 396 -13.08 -27.63 25.21
CA VAL A 396 -13.85 -26.87 26.20
C VAL A 396 -15.06 -26.25 25.52
N GLU A 397 -16.25 -26.54 26.01
CA GLU A 397 -17.49 -26.04 25.44
C GLU A 397 -18.39 -25.38 26.48
N ASN A 398 -19.10 -24.34 26.08
CA ASN A 398 -20.12 -23.65 26.87
C ASN A 398 -19.65 -23.28 28.29
N SER A 399 -18.39 -22.84 28.41
CA SER A 399 -17.75 -22.66 29.72
C SER A 399 -17.48 -21.20 30.05
N LYS A 400 -17.53 -20.90 31.35
CA LYS A 400 -17.18 -19.57 31.88
C LYS A 400 -16.19 -19.69 33.04
N SER A 401 -15.23 -18.78 33.08
CA SER A 401 -14.29 -18.63 34.20
C SER A 401 -13.57 -19.95 34.56
N GLN A 402 -13.03 -20.64 33.57
CA GLN A 402 -12.38 -21.94 33.73
C GLN A 402 -10.91 -21.87 33.33
N THR A 403 -10.09 -22.65 34.03
CA THR A 403 -8.70 -22.88 33.63
C THR A 403 -8.51 -24.39 33.40
N VAL A 404 -7.99 -24.74 32.22
CA VAL A 404 -7.68 -26.12 31.82
C VAL A 404 -6.18 -26.20 31.56
N ILE A 405 -5.50 -27.08 32.26
CA ILE A 405 -4.07 -27.32 32.09
C ILE A 405 -3.84 -28.85 31.89
N GLY A 406 -3.07 -29.18 30.87
CA GLY A 406 -2.75 -30.56 30.51
C GLY A 406 -3.28 -30.94 29.13
N ASP A 407 -3.35 -32.23 28.86
CA ASP A 407 -3.66 -32.74 27.54
C ASP A 407 -4.96 -33.55 27.54
N SER A 408 -5.69 -33.51 26.42
CA SER A 408 -6.88 -34.30 26.13
C SER A 408 -8.02 -34.16 27.15
N ASN A 409 -8.12 -33.06 27.86
CA ASN A 409 -9.24 -32.80 28.75
C ASN A 409 -10.51 -32.44 27.92
N LYS A 410 -11.66 -32.85 28.47
CA LYS A 410 -12.97 -32.60 27.85
C LYS A 410 -13.96 -31.97 28.85
#